data_eb5b123711820499d387f3eb2189ec02
#
_entry.id   eb5b123711820499d387f3eb2189ec02
#
_cell.length_a   1.000
_cell.length_b   1.000
_cell.length_c   1.000
_cell.angle_alpha   90.00
_cell.angle_beta   90.00
_cell.angle_gamma   90.00
#
_symmetry.space_group_name_H-M   'P 1'
#
loop_
_entity.id
_entity.type
_entity.pdbx_description
1 polymer ?
#
loop_
_entity_poly.entity_id
_entity_poly.type
_entity_poly.pdbx_seq_one_letter_code
_entity_poly.pdbx_strand_id
1 'polypeptide(L)'
;MNTNKEPTVVGQMMFATLAMAFNLKEKHPELRESILKEVRAWIKKDPGVVKSNMGGWHSKTTHTGPLGNLTKTIADEYAPIYGKAMGWELKNRKFFSEGGAWANVNPPGGSNNTHVHGNCVLSAVYYVETHGVAQGPLIFCDPRPGAIQYHPLIGEPNYINAQNIERVPQDHDLLLFPAWLPHRVALNKSKKRRVSVAVNFNIGLVR
;
A
#
# COMPACT_ATOMS: atom_id res chain seq x y z
N MET A 1 -6.45 46.25 -34.39
CA MET A 1 -5.44 45.46 -33.65
C MET A 1 -6.18 44.55 -32.71
N ASN A 2 -6.34 43.29 -33.11
CA ASN A 2 -7.04 42.29 -32.28
C ASN A 2 -6.01 41.66 -31.33
N THR A 3 -5.90 42.21 -30.10
CA THR A 3 -5.07 41.56 -29.06
C THR A 3 -5.87 40.39 -28.49
N ASN A 4 -5.75 39.24 -29.12
CA ASN A 4 -6.16 37.95 -28.52
C ASN A 4 -5.23 37.72 -27.31
N LYS A 5 -5.57 38.33 -26.17
CA LYS A 5 -4.96 37.90 -24.89
C LYS A 5 -5.54 36.53 -24.58
N GLU A 6 -4.69 35.53 -24.53
CA GLU A 6 -5.08 34.23 -24.03
C GLU A 6 -5.64 34.36 -22.61
N PRO A 7 -6.70 33.62 -22.26
CA PRO A 7 -7.27 33.68 -20.93
C PRO A 7 -6.25 33.23 -19.89
N THR A 8 -6.21 33.91 -18.74
CA THR A 8 -5.43 33.46 -17.59
C THR A 8 -6.07 32.18 -17.05
N VAL A 9 -5.33 31.07 -17.11
CA VAL A 9 -5.78 29.75 -16.61
C VAL A 9 -5.20 29.54 -15.22
N VAL A 10 -6.08 29.30 -14.22
CA VAL A 10 -5.70 28.90 -12.88
C VAL A 10 -6.29 27.52 -12.61
N GLY A 11 -5.44 26.51 -12.47
CA GLY A 11 -5.85 25.14 -12.12
C GLY A 11 -5.62 24.88 -10.63
N GLN A 12 -6.56 24.19 -9.97
CA GLN A 12 -6.43 23.74 -8.59
C GLN A 12 -6.81 22.27 -8.50
N MET A 13 -5.95 21.46 -7.86
CA MET A 13 -6.31 20.08 -7.51
C MET A 13 -7.19 20.10 -6.24
N MET A 14 -8.34 19.41 -6.33
CA MET A 14 -9.27 19.25 -5.21
C MET A 14 -9.45 17.77 -4.89
N PHE A 15 -9.58 17.45 -3.58
CA PHE A 15 -9.80 16.09 -3.09
C PHE A 15 -8.71 15.08 -3.50
N ALA A 16 -7.46 15.54 -3.55
CA ALA A 16 -6.33 14.67 -3.87
C ALA A 16 -6.18 13.54 -2.84
N THR A 17 -5.90 12.33 -3.32
CA THR A 17 -5.59 11.18 -2.47
C THR A 17 -4.08 11.02 -2.38
N LEU A 18 -3.54 11.05 -1.17
CA LEU A 18 -2.10 10.90 -0.94
C LEU A 18 -1.73 9.42 -0.78
N ALA A 19 -0.74 8.97 -1.57
CA ALA A 19 0.01 7.75 -1.31
C ALA A 19 1.50 8.12 -1.24
N MET A 20 2.20 7.63 -0.21
CA MET A 20 3.63 7.88 -0.01
C MET A 20 4.41 6.59 -0.20
N ALA A 21 5.62 6.71 -0.76
CA ALA A 21 6.57 5.62 -0.88
C ALA A 21 7.89 5.99 -0.20
N PHE A 22 8.45 5.04 0.54
CA PHE A 22 9.76 5.13 1.18
C PHE A 22 10.56 3.89 0.78
N ASN A 23 11.87 3.98 0.70
CA ASN A 23 12.73 2.81 0.59
C ASN A 23 13.52 2.63 1.88
N LEU A 24 13.37 1.48 2.52
CA LEU A 24 13.91 1.20 3.85
C LEU A 24 15.31 0.57 3.81
N LYS A 25 15.89 0.38 2.63
CA LYS A 25 17.13 -0.39 2.45
C LYS A 25 18.31 0.15 3.26
N GLU A 26 18.49 1.45 3.26
CA GLU A 26 19.64 2.08 3.95
C GLU A 26 19.44 2.12 5.47
N LYS A 27 18.23 2.42 5.92
CA LYS A 27 17.94 2.64 7.35
C LYS A 27 17.62 1.36 8.10
N HIS A 28 16.99 0.39 7.45
CA HIS A 28 16.53 -0.88 8.04
C HIS A 28 16.85 -2.07 7.13
N PRO A 29 18.14 -2.30 6.78
CA PRO A 29 18.54 -3.37 5.85
C PRO A 29 18.19 -4.77 6.36
N GLU A 30 18.15 -4.97 7.67
CA GLU A 30 17.91 -6.25 8.34
C GLU A 30 16.47 -6.75 8.22
N LEU A 31 15.49 -5.84 8.00
CA LEU A 31 14.05 -6.20 7.96
C LEU A 31 13.76 -7.22 6.86
N ARG A 32 14.34 -7.04 5.69
CA ARG A 32 14.06 -7.90 4.54
C ARG A 32 14.40 -9.35 4.82
N GLU A 33 15.63 -9.63 5.23
CA GLU A 33 16.11 -11.00 5.42
C GLU A 33 15.44 -11.66 6.64
N SER A 34 15.22 -10.93 7.73
CA SER A 34 14.53 -11.44 8.91
C SER A 34 13.09 -11.84 8.59
N ILE A 35 12.36 -11.02 7.84
CA ILE A 35 10.99 -11.29 7.41
C ILE A 35 10.95 -12.49 6.43
N LEU A 36 11.84 -12.52 5.44
CA LEU A 36 11.91 -13.65 4.50
C LEU A 36 12.14 -14.98 5.20
N LYS A 37 13.04 -15.01 6.20
CA LYS A 37 13.30 -16.21 7.00
C LYS A 37 12.05 -16.68 7.73
N GLU A 38 11.34 -15.76 8.37
CA GLU A 38 10.10 -16.07 9.11
C GLU A 38 8.99 -16.54 8.17
N VAL A 39 8.72 -15.83 7.09
CA VAL A 39 7.69 -16.19 6.11
C VAL A 39 7.96 -17.58 5.48
N ARG A 40 9.24 -17.88 5.14
CA ARG A 40 9.62 -19.21 4.62
C ARG A 40 9.38 -20.32 5.62
N ALA A 41 9.55 -20.05 6.92
CA ALA A 41 9.26 -21.02 7.97
C ALA A 41 7.75 -21.22 8.18
N TRP A 42 6.96 -20.14 8.10
CA TRP A 42 5.50 -20.21 8.28
C TRP A 42 4.78 -20.96 7.16
N ILE A 43 5.11 -20.70 5.91
CA ILE A 43 4.49 -21.37 4.75
C ILE A 43 4.60 -22.90 4.85
N LYS A 44 5.68 -23.41 5.46
CA LYS A 44 5.89 -24.86 5.64
C LYS A 44 4.97 -25.48 6.71
N LYS A 45 4.44 -24.68 7.62
CA LYS A 45 3.74 -25.14 8.82
C LYS A 45 2.28 -24.71 8.90
N ASP A 46 1.91 -23.66 8.18
CA ASP A 46 0.58 -23.05 8.25
C ASP A 46 0.00 -22.92 6.82
N PRO A 47 -1.17 -23.49 6.54
CA PRO A 47 -1.82 -23.38 5.23
C PRO A 47 -2.24 -21.93 4.90
N GLY A 48 -2.17 -21.03 5.87
CA GLY A 48 -2.61 -19.65 5.72
C GLY A 48 -4.12 -19.47 5.85
N VAL A 49 -4.58 -18.29 5.49
CA VAL A 49 -6.00 -17.91 5.51
C VAL A 49 -6.42 -17.35 4.15
N VAL A 50 -7.71 -17.46 3.83
CA VAL A 50 -8.29 -16.87 2.62
C VAL A 50 -8.94 -15.52 2.99
N LYS A 51 -8.49 -14.47 2.31
CA LYS A 51 -8.97 -13.08 2.43
C LYS A 51 -9.16 -12.50 1.02
N SER A 52 -8.41 -11.46 0.65
CA SER A 52 -8.39 -10.94 -0.72
C SER A 52 -7.51 -11.77 -1.68
N ASN A 53 -6.68 -12.66 -1.15
CA ASN A 53 -5.75 -13.47 -1.93
C ASN A 53 -6.46 -14.51 -2.81
N MET A 54 -6.04 -14.57 -4.07
CA MET A 54 -6.46 -15.55 -5.08
C MET A 54 -5.22 -16.34 -5.51
N GLY A 55 -5.22 -17.64 -5.23
CA GLY A 55 -4.09 -18.51 -5.54
C GLY A 55 -2.80 -18.22 -4.77
N GLY A 56 -2.84 -17.29 -3.81
CA GLY A 56 -1.71 -16.88 -2.97
C GLY A 56 -1.87 -17.36 -1.52
N TRP A 57 -0.76 -17.33 -0.78
CA TRP A 57 -0.74 -17.58 0.66
C TRP A 57 -0.81 -16.27 1.44
N HIS A 58 -1.64 -16.23 2.48
CA HIS A 58 -1.82 -15.12 3.40
C HIS A 58 -1.65 -15.64 4.83
N SER A 59 -0.71 -15.09 5.61
CA SER A 59 -0.51 -15.52 6.99
C SER A 59 -1.67 -15.09 7.90
N LYS A 60 -1.77 -15.70 9.07
CA LYS A 60 -2.43 -15.05 10.21
C LYS A 60 -1.70 -13.77 10.57
N THR A 61 -2.36 -12.89 11.28
CA THR A 61 -1.75 -11.65 11.79
C THR A 61 -0.88 -11.91 13.01
N THR A 62 0.14 -11.06 13.21
CA THR A 62 1.02 -11.13 14.38
C THR A 62 1.46 -9.74 14.83
N HIS A 63 1.73 -9.60 16.12
CA HIS A 63 2.35 -8.42 16.75
C HIS A 63 3.80 -8.65 17.16
N THR A 64 4.34 -9.84 16.90
CA THR A 64 5.67 -10.25 17.37
C THR A 64 6.61 -10.60 16.24
N GLY A 65 7.87 -10.88 16.56
CA GLY A 65 8.89 -11.25 15.60
C GLY A 65 9.23 -10.14 14.60
N PRO A 66 9.82 -10.49 13.47
CA PRO A 66 10.18 -9.54 12.41
C PRO A 66 9.01 -8.70 11.88
N LEU A 67 7.80 -9.25 11.80
CA LEU A 67 6.61 -8.50 11.39
C LEU A 67 6.17 -7.50 12.47
N GLY A 68 6.28 -7.86 13.75
CA GLY A 68 6.04 -6.94 14.86
C GLY A 68 7.06 -5.80 14.89
N ASN A 69 8.32 -6.08 14.63
CA ASN A 69 9.38 -5.06 14.51
C ASN A 69 9.10 -4.10 13.36
N LEU A 70 8.71 -4.61 12.18
CA LEU A 70 8.29 -3.78 11.05
C LEU A 70 7.09 -2.90 11.42
N THR A 71 6.08 -3.45 12.10
CA THR A 71 4.91 -2.69 12.57
C THR A 71 5.33 -1.53 13.46
N LYS A 72 6.22 -1.78 14.43
CA LYS A 72 6.75 -0.75 15.32
C LYS A 72 7.53 0.31 14.55
N THR A 73 8.43 -0.09 13.66
CA THR A 73 9.21 0.82 12.80
C THR A 73 8.29 1.74 11.99
N ILE A 74 7.24 1.19 11.36
CA ILE A 74 6.29 2.00 10.58
C ILE A 74 5.53 2.97 11.49
N ALA A 75 5.04 2.51 12.64
CA ALA A 75 4.28 3.31 13.58
C ALA A 75 5.08 4.49 14.14
N ASP A 76 6.35 4.27 14.46
CA ASP A 76 7.18 5.26 15.13
C ASP A 76 7.85 6.24 14.14
N GLU A 77 8.20 5.78 12.93
CA GLU A 77 9.05 6.56 12.03
C GLU A 77 8.35 7.06 10.77
N TYR A 78 7.49 6.26 10.14
CA TYR A 78 6.94 6.56 8.81
C TYR A 78 5.48 7.04 8.84
N ALA A 79 4.64 6.43 9.66
CA ALA A 79 3.24 6.83 9.79
C ALA A 79 3.06 8.27 10.31
N PRO A 80 3.90 8.79 11.23
CA PRO A 80 3.85 10.20 11.62
C PRO A 80 4.18 11.16 10.47
N ILE A 81 5.08 10.80 9.57
CA ILE A 81 5.40 11.61 8.37
C ILE A 81 4.16 11.72 7.48
N TYR A 82 3.49 10.57 7.23
CA TYR A 82 2.25 10.54 6.48
C TYR A 82 1.15 11.37 7.15
N GLY A 83 0.92 11.17 8.45
CA GLY A 83 -0.09 11.88 9.21
C GLY A 83 0.12 13.41 9.21
N LYS A 84 1.37 13.85 9.32
CA LYS A 84 1.74 15.27 9.20
C LYS A 84 1.38 15.83 7.82
N ALA A 85 1.71 15.11 6.75
CA ALA A 85 1.37 15.54 5.39
C ALA A 85 -0.14 15.58 5.14
N MET A 86 -0.92 14.72 5.83
CA MET A 86 -2.38 14.74 5.80
C MET A 86 -3.01 15.79 6.71
N GLY A 87 -2.22 16.56 7.46
CA GLY A 87 -2.73 17.53 8.42
C GLY A 87 -3.44 16.94 9.64
N TRP A 88 -3.12 15.67 9.99
CA TRP A 88 -3.76 15.02 11.14
C TRP A 88 -3.24 15.57 12.46
N GLU A 89 -4.13 15.67 13.47
CA GLU A 89 -3.74 16.05 14.83
C GLU A 89 -2.98 14.90 15.51
N LEU A 90 -1.68 15.10 15.69
CA LEU A 90 -0.77 14.07 16.22
C LEU A 90 -0.24 14.40 17.63
N LYS A 91 -0.60 15.57 18.21
CA LYS A 91 -0.16 15.92 19.56
C LYS A 91 -0.68 14.91 20.58
N ASN A 92 0.20 14.33 21.39
CA ASN A 92 -0.12 13.29 22.38
C ASN A 92 -0.83 12.07 21.77
N ARG A 93 -0.56 11.76 20.50
CA ARG A 93 -1.13 10.60 19.80
C ARG A 93 -0.04 9.72 19.22
N LYS A 94 -0.35 8.44 19.07
CA LYS A 94 0.52 7.47 18.42
C LYS A 94 -0.26 6.63 17.43
N PHE A 95 0.46 6.12 16.43
CA PHE A 95 -0.06 5.09 15.54
C PHE A 95 0.04 3.73 16.23
N PHE A 96 -0.97 2.91 16.05
CA PHE A 96 -1.00 1.54 16.56
C PHE A 96 -1.79 0.63 15.60
N SER A 97 -1.46 -0.65 15.60
CA SER A 97 -2.19 -1.67 14.84
C SER A 97 -2.91 -2.59 15.82
N GLU A 98 -4.24 -2.68 15.71
CA GLU A 98 -5.03 -3.61 16.52
C GLU A 98 -4.87 -5.05 16.04
N GLY A 99 -4.84 -5.24 14.71
CA GLY A 99 -4.79 -6.57 14.09
C GLY A 99 -3.38 -7.14 13.92
N GLY A 100 -2.32 -6.33 14.10
CA GLY A 100 -0.96 -6.71 13.76
C GLY A 100 -0.67 -6.71 12.26
N ALA A 101 0.50 -7.23 11.87
CA ALA A 101 0.93 -7.37 10.49
C ALA A 101 0.68 -8.78 9.97
N TRP A 102 0.56 -8.90 8.65
CA TRP A 102 0.46 -10.19 7.95
C TRP A 102 1.32 -10.21 6.70
N ALA A 103 1.80 -11.39 6.34
CA ALA A 103 2.53 -11.61 5.10
C ALA A 103 1.62 -12.11 3.99
N ASN A 104 1.88 -11.64 2.77
CA ASN A 104 1.28 -12.10 1.53
C ASN A 104 2.35 -12.71 0.63
N VAL A 105 2.10 -13.89 0.10
CA VAL A 105 2.94 -14.52 -0.92
C VAL A 105 2.09 -14.82 -2.14
N ASN A 106 2.40 -14.15 -3.23
CA ASN A 106 1.76 -14.35 -4.53
C ASN A 106 2.68 -15.18 -5.43
N PRO A 107 2.45 -16.50 -5.57
CA PRO A 107 3.17 -17.32 -6.54
C PRO A 107 2.80 -16.95 -7.97
N PRO A 108 3.42 -17.53 -9.00
CA PRO A 108 2.94 -17.44 -10.37
C PRO A 108 1.44 -17.74 -10.45
N GLY A 109 0.66 -16.86 -11.09
CA GLY A 109 -0.81 -16.95 -11.12
C GLY A 109 -1.54 -16.41 -9.88
N GLY A 110 -0.83 -15.99 -8.84
CA GLY A 110 -1.44 -15.38 -7.65
C GLY A 110 -1.79 -13.89 -7.86
N SER A 111 -2.85 -13.43 -7.19
CA SER A 111 -3.32 -12.04 -7.20
C SER A 111 -4.02 -11.69 -5.89
N ASN A 112 -4.48 -10.45 -5.73
CA ASN A 112 -5.41 -10.06 -4.68
C ASN A 112 -6.57 -9.27 -5.29
N ASN A 113 -7.79 -9.61 -4.93
CA ASN A 113 -9.00 -8.92 -5.35
C ASN A 113 -9.03 -7.47 -4.87
N THR A 114 -9.83 -6.64 -5.55
CA THR A 114 -10.08 -5.27 -5.11
C THR A 114 -10.76 -5.28 -3.74
N HIS A 115 -10.19 -4.52 -2.80
CA HIS A 115 -10.69 -4.42 -1.43
C HIS A 115 -10.28 -3.09 -0.79
N VAL A 116 -10.84 -2.82 0.37
CA VAL A 116 -10.51 -1.72 1.28
C VAL A 116 -10.30 -2.30 2.67
N HIS A 117 -9.71 -1.53 3.57
CA HIS A 117 -9.55 -1.93 4.97
C HIS A 117 -10.49 -1.10 5.86
N GLY A 118 -11.45 -1.77 6.50
CA GLY A 118 -12.35 -1.15 7.47
C GLY A 118 -11.69 -0.97 8.85
N ASN A 119 -12.25 -0.05 9.67
CA ASN A 119 -11.84 0.19 11.06
C ASN A 119 -10.36 0.59 11.24
N CYS A 120 -9.77 1.23 10.24
CA CYS A 120 -8.43 1.79 10.31
C CYS A 120 -8.31 3.02 9.40
N VAL A 121 -7.32 3.86 9.66
CA VAL A 121 -7.15 5.13 8.93
C VAL A 121 -6.03 5.06 7.89
N LEU A 122 -5.04 4.19 8.12
CA LEU A 122 -3.84 4.10 7.29
C LEU A 122 -3.51 2.64 7.00
N SER A 123 -3.23 2.32 5.75
CA SER A 123 -2.66 1.04 5.32
C SER A 123 -1.20 1.21 4.92
N ALA A 124 -0.39 0.22 5.25
CA ALA A 124 1.01 0.13 4.90
C ALA A 124 1.31 -1.21 4.24
N VAL A 125 2.15 -1.20 3.20
CA VAL A 125 2.64 -2.42 2.55
C VAL A 125 4.14 -2.30 2.36
N TYR A 126 4.89 -3.21 2.99
CA TYR A 126 6.33 -3.36 2.82
C TYR A 126 6.64 -4.50 1.86
N TYR A 127 7.49 -4.25 0.87
CA TYR A 127 7.85 -5.21 -0.16
C TYR A 127 9.19 -5.88 0.15
N VAL A 128 9.10 -7.18 0.36
CA VAL A 128 10.20 -8.01 0.83
C VAL A 128 10.93 -8.70 -0.33
N GLU A 129 10.18 -9.22 -1.30
CA GLU A 129 10.73 -9.88 -2.49
C GLU A 129 9.88 -9.52 -3.71
N THR A 130 10.49 -8.82 -4.68
CA THR A 130 9.85 -8.37 -5.91
C THR A 130 10.75 -8.67 -7.12
N HIS A 131 10.15 -8.75 -8.33
CA HIS A 131 10.88 -9.06 -9.56
C HIS A 131 10.34 -8.25 -10.76
N GLY A 132 9.95 -7.00 -10.52
CA GLY A 132 9.50 -6.07 -11.56
C GLY A 132 8.03 -6.23 -11.98
N VAL A 133 7.66 -5.62 -13.10
CA VAL A 133 6.26 -5.47 -13.57
C VAL A 133 5.51 -6.79 -13.71
N ALA A 134 6.17 -7.84 -14.17
CA ALA A 134 5.55 -9.14 -14.40
C ALA A 134 4.98 -9.80 -13.13
N GLN A 135 5.42 -9.37 -11.94
CA GLN A 135 4.90 -9.90 -10.67
C GLN A 135 3.55 -9.35 -10.23
N GLY A 136 2.97 -8.49 -11.02
CA GLY A 136 1.71 -7.84 -10.71
C GLY A 136 1.93 -6.58 -9.85
N PRO A 137 1.67 -5.38 -10.41
CA PRO A 137 1.70 -4.14 -9.67
C PRO A 137 0.62 -4.09 -8.59
N LEU A 138 0.80 -3.24 -7.59
CA LEU A 138 -0.29 -2.74 -6.77
C LEU A 138 -1.07 -1.73 -7.62
N ILE A 139 -2.39 -1.90 -7.69
CA ILE A 139 -3.28 -1.05 -8.46
C ILE A 139 -4.21 -0.34 -7.49
N PHE A 140 -4.15 0.99 -7.47
CA PHE A 140 -5.12 1.83 -6.81
C PHE A 140 -6.27 2.15 -7.77
N CYS A 141 -7.50 1.99 -7.31
CA CYS A 141 -8.70 2.28 -8.09
C CYS A 141 -9.25 3.65 -7.68
N ASP A 142 -9.72 4.45 -8.64
CA ASP A 142 -10.34 5.75 -8.34
C ASP A 142 -11.57 5.54 -7.45
N PRO A 143 -11.63 6.13 -6.25
CA PRO A 143 -12.74 5.95 -5.32
C PRO A 143 -13.95 6.85 -5.64
N ARG A 144 -13.85 7.76 -6.62
CA ARG A 144 -14.86 8.75 -6.93
C ARG A 144 -15.94 8.17 -7.87
N PRO A 145 -17.15 7.84 -7.40
CA PRO A 145 -18.15 7.15 -8.21
C PRO A 145 -18.58 7.96 -9.45
N GLY A 146 -18.68 9.28 -9.33
CA GLY A 146 -19.02 10.15 -10.45
C GLY A 146 -17.97 10.15 -11.55
N ALA A 147 -16.69 10.10 -11.21
CA ALA A 147 -15.60 10.04 -12.18
C ALA A 147 -15.57 8.69 -12.94
N ILE A 148 -16.00 7.61 -12.29
CA ILE A 148 -16.09 6.28 -12.91
C ILE A 148 -17.32 6.20 -13.83
N GLN A 149 -18.46 6.73 -13.40
CA GLN A 149 -19.72 6.61 -14.12
C GLN A 149 -19.80 7.48 -15.38
N TYR A 150 -19.21 8.68 -15.33
CA TYR A 150 -19.27 9.69 -16.42
C TYR A 150 -17.87 9.95 -16.98
N HIS A 151 -17.18 8.91 -17.34
CA HIS A 151 -15.82 8.98 -17.81
C HIS A 151 -15.78 9.34 -19.32
N PRO A 152 -15.18 10.47 -19.73
CA PRO A 152 -14.97 10.78 -21.14
C PRO A 152 -13.91 9.85 -21.76
N LEU A 153 -13.78 9.88 -23.08
CA LEU A 153 -12.65 9.24 -23.74
C LEU A 153 -11.35 9.93 -23.33
N ILE A 154 -10.45 9.16 -22.71
CA ILE A 154 -9.15 9.65 -22.23
C ILE A 154 -8.09 9.29 -23.25
N GLY A 155 -7.46 10.31 -23.85
CA GLY A 155 -6.34 10.12 -24.76
C GLY A 155 -5.05 9.74 -24.00
N GLU A 156 -4.74 10.50 -22.94
CA GLU A 156 -3.55 10.26 -22.11
C GLU A 156 -3.94 10.18 -20.63
N PRO A 157 -3.92 8.98 -20.02
CA PRO A 157 -4.17 8.81 -18.59
C PRO A 157 -3.08 9.45 -17.74
N ASN A 158 -3.52 10.11 -16.65
CA ASN A 158 -2.64 10.73 -15.65
C ASN A 158 -3.27 10.64 -14.25
N TYR A 159 -2.60 11.19 -13.22
CA TYR A 159 -3.07 11.14 -11.83
C TYR A 159 -4.40 11.86 -11.56
N ILE A 160 -4.91 12.65 -12.50
CA ILE A 160 -6.17 13.40 -12.35
C ILE A 160 -7.35 12.61 -12.95
N ASN A 161 -7.11 11.91 -14.07
CA ASN A 161 -8.15 11.31 -14.91
C ASN A 161 -8.10 9.78 -15.03
N ALA A 162 -7.06 9.12 -14.52
CA ALA A 162 -6.94 7.67 -14.59
C ALA A 162 -7.91 6.99 -13.62
N GLN A 163 -8.63 5.96 -14.09
CA GLN A 163 -9.47 5.11 -13.22
C GLN A 163 -8.63 4.15 -12.36
N ASN A 164 -7.43 3.82 -12.80
CA ASN A 164 -6.50 2.97 -12.08
C ASN A 164 -5.09 3.54 -12.16
N ILE A 165 -4.38 3.52 -11.05
CA ILE A 165 -2.98 3.93 -10.98
C ILE A 165 -2.16 2.73 -10.53
N GLU A 166 -1.19 2.34 -11.35
CA GLU A 166 -0.30 1.21 -11.07
C GLU A 166 0.96 1.66 -10.33
N ARG A 167 1.34 0.90 -9.32
CA ARG A 167 2.61 1.03 -8.64
C ARG A 167 3.38 -0.27 -8.72
N VAL A 168 4.52 -0.25 -9.41
CA VAL A 168 5.46 -1.37 -9.46
C VAL A 168 6.46 -1.18 -8.32
N PRO A 169 6.36 -1.98 -7.24
CA PRO A 169 7.26 -1.84 -6.09
C PRO A 169 8.61 -2.50 -6.36
N GLN A 170 9.61 -2.04 -5.62
CA GLN A 170 10.93 -2.67 -5.52
C GLN A 170 11.12 -3.30 -4.14
N ASP A 171 12.15 -4.14 -3.99
CA ASP A 171 12.56 -4.64 -2.68
C ASP A 171 12.87 -3.47 -1.74
N HIS A 172 12.46 -3.61 -0.48
CA HIS A 172 12.53 -2.60 0.58
C HIS A 172 11.58 -1.39 0.42
N ASP A 173 10.74 -1.32 -0.60
CA ASP A 173 9.74 -0.25 -0.67
C ASP A 173 8.70 -0.43 0.43
N LEU A 174 8.32 0.67 1.06
CA LEU A 174 7.21 0.82 1.98
C LEU A 174 6.21 1.81 1.34
N LEU A 175 4.99 1.37 1.09
CA LEU A 175 3.90 2.22 0.63
C LEU A 175 2.94 2.49 1.78
N LEU A 176 2.57 3.76 1.97
CA LEU A 176 1.55 4.23 2.90
C LEU A 176 0.42 4.89 2.11
N PHE A 177 -0.83 4.52 2.39
CA PHE A 177 -2.01 5.07 1.73
C PHE A 177 -3.25 4.97 2.62
N PRO A 178 -4.32 5.76 2.35
CA PRO A 178 -5.52 5.71 3.16
C PRO A 178 -6.14 4.31 3.13
N ALA A 179 -6.54 3.82 4.29
CA ALA A 179 -7.12 2.47 4.41
C ALA A 179 -8.42 2.29 3.59
N TRP A 180 -9.16 3.38 3.36
CA TRP A 180 -10.38 3.39 2.56
C TRP A 180 -10.15 3.36 1.04
N LEU A 181 -8.89 3.56 0.57
CA LEU A 181 -8.59 3.59 -0.86
C LEU A 181 -8.71 2.19 -1.48
N PRO A 182 -9.62 1.97 -2.44
CA PRO A 182 -9.77 0.68 -3.09
C PRO A 182 -8.50 0.31 -3.85
N HIS A 183 -8.02 -0.91 -3.61
CA HIS A 183 -6.80 -1.39 -4.24
C HIS A 183 -6.81 -2.90 -4.45
N ARG A 184 -5.98 -3.35 -5.37
CA ARG A 184 -5.81 -4.76 -5.72
C ARG A 184 -4.37 -5.05 -6.12
N VAL A 185 -4.01 -6.31 -6.15
CA VAL A 185 -2.74 -6.78 -6.72
C VAL A 185 -3.03 -7.51 -8.02
N ALA A 186 -2.44 -7.03 -9.11
CA ALA A 186 -2.57 -7.68 -10.41
C ALA A 186 -1.97 -9.09 -10.42
N LEU A 187 -2.37 -9.88 -11.40
CA LEU A 187 -1.90 -11.26 -11.55
C LEU A 187 -0.37 -11.32 -11.68
N ASN A 188 0.25 -12.17 -10.88
CA ASN A 188 1.67 -12.49 -11.02
C ASN A 188 1.89 -13.36 -12.27
N LYS A 189 2.35 -12.75 -13.35
CA LYS A 189 2.68 -13.40 -14.63
C LYS A 189 4.14 -13.87 -14.70
N SER A 190 4.94 -13.61 -13.65
CA SER A 190 6.33 -14.04 -13.59
C SER A 190 6.44 -15.53 -13.20
N LYS A 191 7.64 -16.07 -13.29
CA LYS A 191 7.96 -17.44 -12.80
C LYS A 191 8.40 -17.46 -11.34
N LYS A 192 8.41 -16.30 -10.67
CA LYS A 192 8.88 -16.16 -9.29
C LYS A 192 7.76 -15.68 -8.38
N ARG A 193 7.84 -16.00 -7.10
CA ARG A 193 6.88 -15.51 -6.10
C ARG A 193 7.19 -14.05 -5.74
N ARG A 194 6.18 -13.32 -5.33
CA ARG A 194 6.27 -11.99 -4.72
C ARG A 194 5.92 -12.11 -3.24
N VAL A 195 6.69 -11.45 -2.37
CA VAL A 195 6.46 -11.43 -0.92
C VAL A 195 6.29 -9.99 -0.45
N SER A 196 5.22 -9.71 0.25
CA SER A 196 4.97 -8.43 0.90
C SER A 196 4.39 -8.63 2.31
N VAL A 197 4.56 -7.63 3.17
CA VAL A 197 3.93 -7.56 4.49
C VAL A 197 3.04 -6.35 4.54
N ALA A 198 1.80 -6.55 4.99
CA ALA A 198 0.85 -5.47 5.16
C ALA A 198 0.49 -5.29 6.64
N VAL A 199 0.18 -4.06 7.01
CA VAL A 199 -0.29 -3.68 8.35
C VAL A 199 -1.20 -2.47 8.25
N ASN A 200 -2.24 -2.44 9.08
CA ASN A 200 -3.18 -1.33 9.17
C ASN A 200 -3.04 -0.61 10.51
N PHE A 201 -3.21 0.70 10.49
CA PHE A 201 -3.02 1.57 11.65
C PHE A 201 -4.23 2.41 11.95
N ASN A 202 -4.43 2.63 13.25
CA ASN A 202 -5.26 3.67 13.85
C ASN A 202 -4.38 4.69 14.58
N ILE A 203 -5.00 5.78 15.01
CA ILE A 203 -4.38 6.83 15.82
C ILE A 203 -5.09 6.87 17.17
N GLY A 204 -4.34 6.77 18.26
CA GLY A 204 -4.86 6.83 19.61
C GLY A 204 -4.05 7.75 20.51
N LEU A 205 -4.64 8.13 21.65
CA LEU A 205 -3.93 8.92 22.68
C LEU A 205 -2.77 8.11 23.28
N VAL A 206 -1.68 8.77 23.54
CA VAL A 206 -0.59 8.22 24.36
C VAL A 206 -1.09 8.22 25.81
N ARG A 207 -1.29 7.04 26.34
CA ARG A 207 -1.62 6.84 27.77
C ARG A 207 -0.35 6.78 28.58
#